data_7ae67ce15f0a4907d49e96a96345edf0
#
_entry.id   7ae67ce15f0a4907d49e96a96345edf0
#
_cell.length_a   1.000
_cell.length_b   1.000
_cell.length_c   1.000
_cell.angle_alpha   90.00
_cell.angle_beta   90.00
_cell.angle_gamma   90.00
#
_symmetry.space_group_name_H-M   'P 1'
#
loop_
_entity.id
_entity.type
_entity.pdbx_description
1 polymer ?
#
loop_
_entity_poly.entity_id
_entity_poly.type
_entity_poly.pdbx_seq_one_letter_code
_entity_poly.pdbx_strand_id
1 'polypeptide(L)'
;MYVSLDIGGTTTRIAFSKNFIAFEDVIKYPTPQSFNEFVFELNTHLLSCPEPITNISLGIAGIINRIDQKILRCPNIKEIENLGPYDLIHDVKRASQVLPQKNTLSKAKILIENDAALAALAEAHTGKAKSFNRVAYITASTGIGGSLIINKKIQDTVFNLEPGHHFINYTQEIGRTWEDIASGTSFTKRFGVKPDNTNDSNIWNSYVNYLASGLHNISLMWRPDIIVIGGSIAKKSDLFIIKLQKKLNESLGETRPEITTSAIGDDNGLVGGFINLKSALIRVSK
;
A
#
# COMPACT_ATOMS: atom_id res chain seq x y z
N MET A 1 16.67 -16.58 6.15
CA MET A 1 15.28 -16.15 6.36
C MET A 1 14.94 -14.97 5.46
N TYR A 2 13.76 -14.93 4.87
CA TYR A 2 13.18 -13.78 4.15
C TYR A 2 12.23 -13.05 5.07
N VAL A 3 12.17 -11.73 4.97
CA VAL A 3 11.31 -10.90 5.82
C VAL A 3 10.50 -9.94 4.99
N SER A 4 9.24 -9.81 5.30
CA SER A 4 8.36 -8.78 4.74
C SER A 4 7.81 -7.90 5.86
N LEU A 5 7.87 -6.60 5.66
CA LEU A 5 7.33 -5.60 6.57
C LEU A 5 6.27 -4.77 5.87
N ASP A 6 5.23 -4.45 6.63
CA ASP A 6 4.17 -3.52 6.24
C ASP A 6 4.10 -2.43 7.32
N ILE A 7 4.58 -1.23 6.97
CA ILE A 7 4.75 -0.11 7.88
C ILE A 7 3.64 0.91 7.62
N GLY A 8 2.54 0.73 8.32
CA GLY A 8 1.43 1.69 8.30
C GLY A 8 1.63 2.84 9.31
N GLY A 9 0.78 3.85 9.24
CA GLY A 9 0.86 5.02 10.14
C GLY A 9 0.56 4.73 11.61
N THR A 10 -0.17 3.66 11.90
CA THR A 10 -0.58 3.28 13.26
C THR A 10 -0.05 1.93 13.69
N THR A 11 0.25 1.06 12.75
CA THR A 11 0.63 -0.32 13.03
C THR A 11 1.70 -0.77 12.04
N THR A 12 2.75 -1.36 12.56
CA THR A 12 3.78 -2.08 11.79
C THR A 12 3.56 -3.57 11.95
N ARG A 13 3.73 -4.31 10.85
CA ARG A 13 3.65 -5.77 10.80
C ARG A 13 4.92 -6.34 10.21
N ILE A 14 5.37 -7.47 10.76
CA ILE A 14 6.56 -8.19 10.29
C ILE A 14 6.19 -9.65 10.12
N ALA A 15 6.51 -10.23 8.97
CA ALA A 15 6.38 -11.65 8.71
C ALA A 15 7.71 -12.25 8.27
N PHE A 16 7.96 -13.49 8.70
CA PHE A 16 9.16 -14.26 8.35
C PHE A 16 8.78 -15.45 7.48
N SER A 17 9.59 -15.76 6.47
CA SER A 17 9.34 -16.90 5.57
C SER A 17 10.65 -17.55 5.12
N LYS A 18 10.63 -18.87 4.96
CA LYS A 18 11.72 -19.66 4.35
C LYS A 18 11.59 -19.81 2.84
N ASN A 19 10.38 -19.63 2.30
CA ASN A 19 10.04 -19.98 0.92
C ASN A 19 9.21 -18.96 0.13
N PHE A 20 8.98 -17.73 0.69
CA PHE A 20 8.14 -16.65 0.12
C PHE A 20 6.63 -16.95 0.04
N ILE A 21 6.15 -18.09 0.51
CA ILE A 21 4.76 -18.52 0.35
C ILE A 21 4.05 -18.59 1.70
N ALA A 22 4.62 -19.35 2.61
CA ALA A 22 4.11 -19.45 3.97
C ALA A 22 4.98 -18.60 4.89
N PHE A 23 4.35 -17.78 5.70
CA PHE A 23 4.99 -17.11 6.81
C PHE A 23 4.48 -17.73 8.11
N GLU A 24 5.40 -17.90 9.07
CA GLU A 24 5.10 -18.62 10.31
C GLU A 24 4.30 -17.71 11.25
N ASP A 25 4.92 -16.68 11.78
CA ASP A 25 4.27 -15.75 12.71
C ASP A 25 4.26 -14.33 12.15
N VAL A 26 3.21 -13.57 12.47
CA VAL A 26 3.13 -12.14 12.19
C VAL A 26 3.29 -11.38 13.50
N ILE A 27 4.40 -10.68 13.63
CA ILE A 27 4.60 -9.70 14.69
C ILE A 27 3.85 -8.43 14.33
N LYS A 28 3.06 -7.93 15.28
CA LYS A 28 2.27 -6.70 15.11
C LYS A 28 2.50 -5.78 16.30
N TYR A 29 2.88 -4.53 16.02
CA TYR A 29 3.09 -3.53 17.06
C TYR A 29 2.68 -2.13 16.57
N PRO A 30 2.42 -1.17 17.48
CA PRO A 30 2.16 0.22 17.12
C PRO A 30 3.37 0.82 16.39
N THR A 31 3.15 1.54 15.29
CA THR A 31 4.24 2.24 14.59
C THR A 31 4.73 3.42 15.46
N PRO A 32 6.00 3.41 15.91
CA PRO A 32 6.56 4.52 16.66
C PRO A 32 6.57 5.80 15.83
N GLN A 33 6.29 6.93 16.49
CA GLN A 33 6.23 8.24 15.83
C GLN A 33 7.58 8.98 15.88
N SER A 34 8.45 8.61 16.80
CA SER A 34 9.84 9.03 16.86
C SER A 34 10.69 8.14 15.96
N PHE A 35 11.55 8.77 15.18
CA PHE A 35 12.43 8.05 14.25
C PHE A 35 13.40 7.09 14.96
N ASN A 36 14.03 7.54 16.02
CA ASN A 36 14.98 6.71 16.77
C ASN A 36 14.30 5.47 17.39
N GLU A 37 13.11 5.66 17.92
CA GLU A 37 12.29 4.57 18.45
C GLU A 37 11.85 3.61 17.34
N PHE A 38 11.45 4.16 16.19
CA PHE A 38 11.06 3.36 15.02
C PHE A 38 12.22 2.46 14.55
N VAL A 39 13.43 2.99 14.38
CA VAL A 39 14.60 2.21 13.96
C VAL A 39 15.00 1.21 15.03
N PHE A 40 14.91 1.56 16.30
CA PHE A 40 15.22 0.67 17.42
C PHE A 40 14.26 -0.52 17.49
N GLU A 41 12.94 -0.27 17.49
CA GLU A 41 11.90 -1.32 17.52
C GLU A 41 12.01 -2.23 16.31
N LEU A 42 12.18 -1.64 15.12
CA LEU A 42 12.35 -2.40 13.88
C LEU A 42 13.53 -3.38 13.99
N ASN A 43 14.70 -2.89 14.44
CA ASN A 43 15.89 -3.74 14.60
C ASN A 43 15.69 -4.78 15.69
N THR A 44 15.06 -4.44 16.81
CA THR A 44 14.78 -5.37 17.90
C THR A 44 13.96 -6.57 17.39
N HIS A 45 12.93 -6.34 16.63
CA HIS A 45 12.11 -7.40 16.05
C HIS A 45 12.83 -8.18 14.94
N LEU A 46 13.58 -7.52 14.08
CA LEU A 46 14.34 -8.20 13.02
C LEU A 46 15.44 -9.10 13.60
N LEU A 47 16.14 -8.63 14.63
CA LEU A 47 17.23 -9.37 15.24
C LEU A 47 16.76 -10.47 16.20
N SER A 48 15.49 -10.50 16.59
CA SER A 48 14.89 -11.62 17.33
C SER A 48 14.71 -12.87 16.44
N CYS A 49 14.84 -12.74 15.12
CA CYS A 49 14.77 -13.88 14.20
C CYS A 49 15.87 -14.91 14.52
N PRO A 50 15.55 -16.20 14.76
CA PRO A 50 16.53 -17.21 15.14
C PRO A 50 17.49 -17.59 14.00
N GLU A 51 17.11 -17.31 12.75
CA GLU A 51 17.89 -17.63 11.57
C GLU A 51 18.45 -16.36 10.90
N PRO A 52 19.60 -16.44 10.20
CA PRO A 52 20.15 -15.30 9.48
C PRO A 52 19.18 -14.75 8.44
N ILE A 53 18.92 -13.44 8.51
CA ILE A 53 18.08 -12.75 7.53
C ILE A 53 18.92 -12.45 6.29
N THR A 54 18.45 -12.87 5.13
CA THR A 54 19.13 -12.67 3.84
C THR A 54 18.50 -11.56 3.00
N ASN A 55 17.17 -11.43 3.05
CA ASN A 55 16.45 -10.44 2.24
C ASN A 55 15.27 -9.87 3.02
N ILE A 56 15.05 -8.57 2.87
CA ILE A 56 13.97 -7.82 3.52
C ILE A 56 13.22 -7.01 2.45
N SER A 57 11.90 -7.05 2.47
CA SER A 57 11.03 -6.10 1.78
C SER A 57 10.35 -5.19 2.79
N LEU A 58 10.55 -3.89 2.66
CA LEU A 58 9.93 -2.85 3.49
C LEU A 58 8.80 -2.20 2.67
N GLY A 59 7.56 -2.45 3.04
CA GLY A 59 6.40 -1.68 2.57
C GLY A 59 6.17 -0.49 3.46
N ILE A 60 6.17 0.72 2.90
CA ILE A 60 5.96 1.94 3.68
C ILE A 60 5.08 2.92 2.91
N ALA A 61 4.14 3.55 3.61
CA ALA A 61 3.33 4.61 3.02
C ALA A 61 4.17 5.85 2.73
N GLY A 62 4.07 6.38 1.51
CA GLY A 62 4.80 7.57 1.09
C GLY A 62 5.35 7.49 -0.33
N ILE A 63 6.14 8.48 -0.71
CA ILE A 63 6.78 8.55 -2.03
C ILE A 63 8.17 7.94 -1.96
N ILE A 64 8.40 6.90 -2.77
CA ILE A 64 9.65 6.16 -2.85
C ILE A 64 10.34 6.44 -4.18
N ASN A 65 11.63 6.81 -4.14
CA ASN A 65 12.50 6.73 -5.30
C ASN A 65 13.00 5.28 -5.43
N ARG A 66 12.51 4.58 -6.43
CA ARG A 66 12.81 3.15 -6.65
C ARG A 66 14.23 2.90 -7.14
N ILE A 67 14.84 3.89 -7.84
CA ILE A 67 16.22 3.78 -8.32
C ILE A 67 17.19 3.86 -7.14
N ASP A 68 17.04 4.91 -6.34
CA ASP A 68 17.94 5.18 -5.22
C ASP A 68 17.54 4.43 -3.93
N GLN A 69 16.37 3.79 -3.93
CA GLN A 69 15.79 3.11 -2.77
C GLN A 69 15.67 4.04 -1.54
N LYS A 70 15.26 5.30 -1.79
CA LYS A 70 15.10 6.33 -0.77
C LYS A 70 13.64 6.74 -0.60
N ILE A 71 13.28 7.10 0.61
CA ILE A 71 11.99 7.67 0.94
C ILE A 71 12.07 9.19 0.71
N LEU A 72 11.23 9.71 -0.17
CA LEU A 72 11.14 11.15 -0.45
C LEU A 72 10.12 11.84 0.44
N ARG A 73 9.03 11.15 0.75
CA ARG A 73 7.96 11.61 1.63
C ARG A 73 7.42 10.44 2.44
N CYS A 74 7.14 10.66 3.71
CA CYS A 74 6.57 9.65 4.61
C CYS A 74 5.61 10.33 5.61
N PRO A 75 4.36 10.62 5.20
CA PRO A 75 3.42 11.38 6.03
C PRO A 75 3.08 10.69 7.36
N ASN A 76 3.34 9.39 7.45
CA ASN A 76 3.04 8.58 8.62
C ASN A 76 4.13 8.62 9.70
N ILE A 77 5.34 9.07 9.38
CA ILE A 77 6.45 9.26 10.33
C ILE A 77 6.98 10.68 10.14
N LYS A 78 6.47 11.61 10.95
CA LYS A 78 6.71 13.04 10.80
C LYS A 78 8.18 13.45 10.77
N GLU A 79 9.03 12.75 11.50
CA GLU A 79 10.45 13.06 11.49
C GLU A 79 11.10 12.73 10.14
N ILE A 80 10.71 11.62 9.49
CA ILE A 80 11.18 11.27 8.13
C ILE A 80 10.65 12.28 7.11
N GLU A 81 9.41 12.71 7.22
CA GLU A 81 8.79 13.70 6.32
C GLU A 81 9.59 15.02 6.30
N ASN A 82 10.20 15.40 7.41
CA ASN A 82 10.97 16.63 7.54
C ASN A 82 12.45 16.53 7.12
N LEU A 83 12.96 15.31 6.91
CA LEU A 83 14.39 15.08 6.56
C LEU A 83 14.71 15.22 5.07
N GLY A 84 13.68 15.27 4.20
CA GLY A 84 13.88 15.17 2.74
C GLY A 84 14.22 13.75 2.31
N PRO A 85 14.94 13.54 1.19
CA PRO A 85 15.27 12.19 0.72
C PRO A 85 16.04 11.39 1.76
N TYR A 86 15.41 10.32 2.26
CA TYR A 86 15.88 9.59 3.43
C TYR A 86 16.30 8.14 3.11
N ASP A 87 17.48 7.74 3.59
CA ASP A 87 18.06 6.41 3.41
C ASP A 87 17.79 5.51 4.64
N LEU A 88 16.56 4.99 4.72
CA LEU A 88 16.17 4.06 5.79
C LEU A 88 17.03 2.78 5.79
N ILE A 89 17.45 2.30 4.61
CA ILE A 89 18.27 1.09 4.49
C ILE A 89 19.60 1.28 5.22
N HIS A 90 20.23 2.42 5.01
CA HIS A 90 21.49 2.75 5.69
C HIS A 90 21.34 2.71 7.21
N ASP A 91 20.30 3.36 7.74
CA ASP A 91 20.15 3.47 9.19
C ASP A 91 19.70 2.16 9.86
N VAL A 92 18.83 1.37 9.20
CA VAL A 92 18.48 0.03 9.67
C VAL A 92 19.74 -0.87 9.74
N LYS A 93 20.60 -0.83 8.73
CA LYS A 93 21.85 -1.60 8.72
C LYS A 93 22.84 -1.10 9.78
N ARG A 94 23.01 0.21 9.92
CA ARG A 94 23.88 0.82 10.92
C ARG A 94 23.46 0.48 12.35
N ALA A 95 22.16 0.64 12.65
CA ALA A 95 21.63 0.33 13.96
C ALA A 95 21.78 -1.15 14.32
N SER A 96 21.68 -2.07 13.34
CA SER A 96 21.89 -3.50 13.58
C SER A 96 23.30 -3.88 13.99
N GLN A 97 24.31 -3.04 13.72
CA GLN A 97 25.72 -3.30 14.08
C GLN A 97 26.04 -2.99 15.55
N VAL A 98 25.24 -2.13 16.18
CA VAL A 98 25.47 -1.69 17.57
C VAL A 98 24.77 -2.61 18.59
N LEU A 99 23.84 -3.45 18.14
CA LEU A 99 23.12 -4.37 19.01
C LEU A 99 23.94 -5.66 19.23
N PRO A 100 24.01 -6.16 20.48
CA PRO A 100 24.87 -7.31 20.83
C PRO A 100 24.27 -8.64 20.38
N GLN A 101 24.08 -8.84 19.07
CA GLN A 101 23.49 -10.06 18.53
C GLN A 101 24.32 -10.69 17.40
N LYS A 102 24.18 -12.01 17.24
CA LYS A 102 24.92 -12.81 16.25
C LYS A 102 24.50 -12.53 14.80
N ASN A 103 23.34 -11.93 14.57
CA ASN A 103 22.79 -11.68 13.25
C ASN A 103 22.85 -10.18 12.93
N THR A 104 23.80 -9.76 12.13
CA THR A 104 23.83 -8.39 11.61
C THR A 104 23.09 -8.33 10.27
N LEU A 105 22.34 -7.25 10.04
CA LEU A 105 21.67 -7.01 8.76
C LEU A 105 22.61 -6.44 7.68
N SER A 106 23.92 -6.34 7.96
CA SER A 106 24.90 -5.75 7.05
C SER A 106 24.94 -6.40 5.67
N LYS A 107 24.76 -7.72 5.61
CA LYS A 107 24.74 -8.49 4.37
C LYS A 107 23.33 -8.68 3.78
N ALA A 108 22.29 -8.32 4.52
CA ALA A 108 20.91 -8.46 4.02
C ALA A 108 20.66 -7.54 2.83
N LYS A 109 20.02 -8.06 1.79
CA LYS A 109 19.48 -7.24 0.71
C LYS A 109 18.14 -6.66 1.18
N ILE A 110 18.03 -5.35 1.25
CA ILE A 110 16.81 -4.65 1.66
C ILE A 110 16.24 -3.94 0.44
N LEU A 111 14.93 -4.07 0.22
CA LEU A 111 14.16 -3.37 -0.80
C LEU A 111 13.08 -2.56 -0.12
N ILE A 112 12.95 -1.29 -0.52
CA ILE A 112 11.84 -0.43 -0.08
C ILE A 112 10.86 -0.27 -1.23
N GLU A 113 9.58 -0.39 -0.95
CA GLU A 113 8.50 -0.13 -1.90
C GLU A 113 7.32 0.53 -1.18
N ASN A 114 6.48 1.21 -1.91
CA ASN A 114 5.22 1.74 -1.40
C ASN A 114 4.27 0.62 -0.98
N ASP A 115 3.57 0.79 0.15
CA ASP A 115 2.65 -0.19 0.74
C ASP A 115 1.49 -0.56 -0.20
N ALA A 116 0.88 0.44 -0.88
CA ALA A 116 -0.17 0.18 -1.85
C ALA A 116 0.34 -0.58 -3.10
N ALA A 117 1.62 -0.38 -3.48
CA ALA A 117 2.22 -1.11 -4.58
C ALA A 117 2.46 -2.58 -4.22
N LEU A 118 2.87 -2.88 -2.99
CA LEU A 118 2.98 -4.25 -2.50
C LEU A 118 1.60 -4.92 -2.39
N ALA A 119 0.60 -4.21 -1.87
CA ALA A 119 -0.77 -4.72 -1.81
C ALA A 119 -1.34 -5.02 -3.21
N ALA A 120 -1.07 -4.15 -4.19
CA ALA A 120 -1.43 -4.38 -5.59
C ALA A 120 -0.77 -5.63 -6.16
N LEU A 121 0.51 -5.83 -5.85
CA LEU A 121 1.28 -7.00 -6.31
C LEU A 121 0.71 -8.29 -5.73
N ALA A 122 0.32 -8.30 -4.46
CA ALA A 122 -0.34 -9.42 -3.81
C ALA A 122 -1.65 -9.81 -4.51
N GLU A 123 -2.54 -8.83 -4.74
CA GLU A 123 -3.83 -9.06 -5.40
C GLU A 123 -3.67 -9.55 -6.85
N ALA A 124 -2.67 -9.04 -7.56
CA ALA A 124 -2.39 -9.47 -8.93
C ALA A 124 -1.80 -10.88 -9.01
N HIS A 125 -1.13 -11.37 -7.98
CA HIS A 125 -0.54 -12.72 -7.98
C HIS A 125 -1.40 -13.78 -7.32
N THR A 126 -2.06 -13.46 -6.21
CA THR A 126 -2.73 -14.44 -5.34
C THR A 126 -4.19 -14.10 -5.04
N GLY A 127 -4.60 -12.84 -5.27
CA GLY A 127 -5.94 -12.36 -4.99
C GLY A 127 -6.92 -12.52 -6.15
N LYS A 128 -8.00 -11.73 -6.12
CA LYS A 128 -9.07 -11.78 -7.14
C LYS A 128 -8.60 -11.32 -8.53
N ALA A 129 -7.51 -10.55 -8.59
CA ALA A 129 -6.97 -10.06 -9.86
C ALA A 129 -5.92 -10.97 -10.52
N LYS A 130 -5.77 -12.21 -10.03
CA LYS A 130 -4.72 -13.15 -10.51
C LYS A 130 -4.81 -13.53 -12.00
N SER A 131 -5.99 -13.46 -12.61
CA SER A 131 -6.22 -13.78 -14.03
C SER A 131 -6.04 -12.59 -14.97
N PHE A 132 -5.87 -11.38 -14.43
CA PHE A 132 -5.78 -10.15 -15.21
C PHE A 132 -4.34 -9.70 -15.43
N ASN A 133 -4.09 -9.07 -16.58
CA ASN A 133 -2.76 -8.57 -16.93
C ASN A 133 -2.53 -7.13 -16.47
N ARG A 134 -3.59 -6.32 -16.42
CA ARG A 134 -3.50 -4.91 -16.07
C ARG A 134 -4.42 -4.59 -14.90
N VAL A 135 -3.85 -4.53 -13.71
CA VAL A 135 -4.56 -4.45 -12.43
C VAL A 135 -4.29 -3.11 -11.78
N ALA A 136 -5.33 -2.31 -11.57
CA ALA A 136 -5.25 -1.16 -10.69
C ALA A 136 -5.68 -1.57 -9.27
N TYR A 137 -4.87 -1.24 -8.28
CA TYR A 137 -5.22 -1.35 -6.87
C TYR A 137 -5.39 0.03 -6.29
N ILE A 138 -6.50 0.26 -5.62
CA ILE A 138 -6.80 1.53 -4.95
C ILE A 138 -7.11 1.23 -3.49
N THR A 139 -6.29 1.74 -2.59
CA THR A 139 -6.60 1.71 -1.16
C THR A 139 -7.34 2.97 -0.76
N ALA A 140 -8.54 2.81 -0.21
CA ALA A 140 -9.34 3.90 0.36
C ALA A 140 -9.44 3.69 1.89
N SER A 141 -8.69 4.50 2.63
CA SER A 141 -8.54 4.44 4.08
C SER A 141 -8.49 5.85 4.64
N THR A 142 -7.58 6.18 5.55
CA THR A 142 -7.32 7.57 5.99
C THR A 142 -7.13 8.48 4.79
N GLY A 143 -6.32 8.05 3.83
CA GLY A 143 -6.10 8.67 2.51
C GLY A 143 -6.55 7.76 1.37
N ILE A 144 -6.13 8.13 0.14
CA ILE A 144 -6.27 7.32 -1.06
C ILE A 144 -4.90 7.11 -1.70
N GLY A 145 -4.42 5.88 -1.65
CA GLY A 145 -3.23 5.42 -2.37
C GLY A 145 -3.59 4.47 -3.50
N GLY A 146 -2.60 4.07 -4.27
CA GLY A 146 -2.82 3.02 -5.28
C GLY A 146 -1.61 2.74 -6.15
N SER A 147 -1.72 1.67 -6.93
CA SER A 147 -0.68 1.25 -7.84
C SER A 147 -1.24 0.52 -9.06
N LEU A 148 -0.46 0.47 -10.12
CA LEU A 148 -0.77 -0.25 -11.34
C LEU A 148 0.20 -1.41 -11.53
N ILE A 149 -0.35 -2.61 -11.68
CA ILE A 149 0.39 -3.83 -12.01
C ILE A 149 0.15 -4.18 -13.47
N ILE A 150 1.23 -4.36 -14.21
CA ILE A 150 1.18 -4.77 -15.62
C ILE A 150 1.97 -6.08 -15.76
N ASN A 151 1.33 -7.13 -16.31
CA ASN A 151 1.96 -8.43 -16.50
C ASN A 151 2.66 -8.94 -15.21
N LYS A 152 1.94 -8.85 -14.09
CA LYS A 152 2.42 -9.31 -12.77
C LYS A 152 3.61 -8.52 -12.20
N LYS A 153 3.88 -7.32 -12.69
CA LYS A 153 4.97 -6.46 -12.21
C LYS A 153 4.41 -5.10 -11.84
N ILE A 154 4.95 -4.50 -10.79
CA ILE A 154 4.71 -3.08 -10.50
C ILE A 154 5.16 -2.28 -11.70
N GLN A 155 4.35 -1.29 -12.11
CA GLN A 155 4.69 -0.41 -13.23
C GLN A 155 6.07 0.22 -13.01
N ASP A 156 6.89 0.17 -14.06
CA ASP A 156 8.26 0.67 -14.05
C ASP A 156 8.30 2.20 -14.15
N THR A 157 8.21 2.84 -13.01
CA THR A 157 8.33 4.29 -12.83
C THR A 157 9.33 4.58 -11.73
N VAL A 158 10.02 5.72 -11.81
CA VAL A 158 11.01 6.15 -10.80
C VAL A 158 10.35 6.31 -9.42
N PHE A 159 9.15 6.88 -9.42
CA PHE A 159 8.35 7.10 -8.22
C PHE A 159 7.08 6.25 -8.26
N ASN A 160 6.54 5.92 -7.09
CA ASN A 160 5.22 5.30 -7.02
C ASN A 160 4.12 6.25 -7.52
N LEU A 161 3.00 5.66 -7.92
CA LEU A 161 1.82 6.41 -8.33
C LEU A 161 1.08 6.95 -7.10
N GLU A 162 0.53 8.15 -7.22
CA GLU A 162 -0.22 8.84 -6.18
C GLU A 162 -1.62 9.22 -6.69
N PRO A 163 -2.52 8.23 -6.91
CA PRO A 163 -3.82 8.47 -7.52
C PRO A 163 -4.72 9.35 -6.65
N GLY A 164 -4.56 9.35 -5.33
CA GLY A 164 -5.33 10.20 -4.44
C GLY A 164 -5.10 11.69 -4.65
N HIS A 165 -3.94 12.07 -5.15
CA HIS A 165 -3.52 13.45 -5.29
C HIS A 165 -3.88 14.08 -6.64
N HIS A 166 -4.49 13.34 -7.59
CA HIS A 166 -4.96 14.00 -8.80
C HIS A 166 -6.15 14.92 -8.53
N PHE A 167 -6.19 16.05 -9.24
CA PHE A 167 -7.25 17.02 -9.08
C PHE A 167 -8.55 16.53 -9.71
N ILE A 168 -9.63 16.52 -8.92
CA ILE A 168 -11.00 16.30 -9.38
C ILE A 168 -11.64 17.63 -9.77
N ASN A 169 -11.38 18.67 -8.97
CA ASN A 169 -11.85 20.01 -9.24
C ASN A 169 -10.78 21.01 -8.87
N TYR A 170 -10.27 21.73 -9.86
CA TYR A 170 -9.20 22.71 -9.68
C TYR A 170 -9.69 24.10 -9.27
N THR A 171 -10.97 24.42 -9.51
CA THR A 171 -11.55 25.78 -9.36
C THR A 171 -12.27 25.99 -8.04
N GLN A 172 -12.51 24.95 -7.24
CA GLN A 172 -13.23 25.07 -5.98
C GLN A 172 -12.29 25.10 -4.78
N GLU A 173 -12.67 25.86 -3.77
CA GLU A 173 -11.92 26.02 -2.53
C GLU A 173 -11.91 24.75 -1.66
N ILE A 174 -12.89 23.85 -1.83
CA ILE A 174 -13.06 22.63 -1.04
C ILE A 174 -12.95 21.40 -1.93
N GLY A 175 -12.11 20.44 -1.56
CA GLY A 175 -12.03 19.16 -2.22
C GLY A 175 -11.35 19.22 -3.59
N ARG A 176 -10.12 19.69 -3.62
CA ARG A 176 -9.35 19.81 -4.88
C ARG A 176 -8.87 18.48 -5.42
N THR A 177 -8.41 17.58 -4.55
CA THR A 177 -7.91 16.26 -4.92
C THR A 177 -8.97 15.18 -4.73
N TRP A 178 -8.74 14.02 -5.31
CA TRP A 178 -9.62 12.88 -5.08
C TRP A 178 -9.62 12.44 -3.61
N GLU A 179 -8.48 12.46 -2.95
CA GLU A 179 -8.37 12.16 -1.53
C GLU A 179 -9.17 13.13 -0.66
N ASP A 180 -9.17 14.42 -0.98
CA ASP A 180 -9.95 15.44 -0.27
C ASP A 180 -11.46 15.20 -0.30
N ILE A 181 -11.96 14.42 -1.28
CA ILE A 181 -13.39 14.17 -1.43
C ILE A 181 -13.82 12.74 -1.13
N ALA A 182 -12.93 11.75 -1.27
CA ALA A 182 -13.28 10.32 -1.24
C ALA A 182 -12.48 9.48 -0.24
N SER A 183 -11.53 10.04 0.53
CA SER A 183 -10.85 9.30 1.59
C SER A 183 -11.78 9.06 2.80
N GLY A 184 -11.39 8.13 3.69
CA GLY A 184 -12.10 7.90 4.95
C GLY A 184 -12.09 9.11 5.88
N THR A 185 -11.03 9.93 5.83
CA THR A 185 -10.97 11.22 6.53
C THR A 185 -12.02 12.18 5.98
N SER A 186 -12.11 12.31 4.66
CA SER A 186 -13.10 13.19 4.02
C SER A 186 -14.54 12.67 4.19
N PHE A 187 -14.72 11.33 4.20
CA PHE A 187 -16.00 10.71 4.55
C PHE A 187 -16.44 11.15 5.96
N THR A 188 -15.57 10.99 6.94
CA THR A 188 -15.87 11.36 8.33
C THR A 188 -16.18 12.86 8.46
N LYS A 189 -15.40 13.72 7.80
CA LYS A 189 -15.62 15.18 7.80
C LYS A 189 -16.96 15.55 7.19
N ARG A 190 -17.38 14.87 6.11
CA ARG A 190 -18.61 15.18 5.37
C ARG A 190 -19.88 14.68 6.04
N PHE A 191 -19.84 13.46 6.57
CA PHE A 191 -21.02 12.76 7.09
C PHE A 191 -21.10 12.76 8.62
N GLY A 192 -20.10 13.27 9.33
CA GLY A 192 -20.07 13.31 10.80
C GLY A 192 -19.90 11.95 11.48
N VAL A 193 -19.64 10.89 10.71
CA VAL A 193 -19.54 9.51 11.21
C VAL A 193 -18.42 8.77 10.48
N LYS A 194 -17.66 7.91 11.17
CA LYS A 194 -16.65 7.07 10.54
C LYS A 194 -17.29 6.01 9.63
N PRO A 195 -16.64 5.62 8.52
CA PRO A 195 -17.14 4.58 7.61
C PRO A 195 -17.54 3.30 8.33
N ASP A 196 -16.73 2.83 9.27
CA ASP A 196 -16.98 1.59 10.01
C ASP A 196 -18.23 1.65 10.89
N ASN A 197 -18.65 2.85 11.31
CA ASN A 197 -19.72 3.08 12.28
C ASN A 197 -21.08 3.38 11.62
N THR A 198 -21.20 3.30 10.30
CA THR A 198 -22.47 3.55 9.61
C THR A 198 -22.82 2.50 8.56
N ASN A 199 -24.09 2.13 8.55
CA ASN A 199 -24.71 1.32 7.49
C ASN A 199 -25.81 2.11 6.76
N ASP A 200 -25.89 3.44 6.95
CA ASP A 200 -26.90 4.28 6.31
C ASP A 200 -26.70 4.28 4.79
N SER A 201 -27.69 3.72 4.08
CA SER A 201 -27.67 3.61 2.62
C SER A 201 -27.65 4.97 1.91
N ASN A 202 -28.19 6.03 2.50
CA ASN A 202 -28.19 7.37 1.91
C ASN A 202 -26.78 7.97 1.93
N ILE A 203 -26.06 7.77 3.04
CA ILE A 203 -24.64 8.17 3.16
C ILE A 203 -23.81 7.44 2.10
N TRP A 204 -23.93 6.12 2.02
CA TRP A 204 -23.18 5.31 1.05
C TRP A 204 -23.55 5.62 -0.40
N ASN A 205 -24.82 5.89 -0.69
CA ASN A 205 -25.26 6.36 -2.01
C ASN A 205 -24.63 7.68 -2.44
N SER A 206 -24.53 8.61 -1.49
CA SER A 206 -23.85 9.90 -1.72
C SER A 206 -22.36 9.68 -1.91
N TYR A 207 -21.73 8.86 -1.09
CA TYR A 207 -20.28 8.57 -1.12
C TYR A 207 -19.83 7.94 -2.44
N VAL A 208 -20.63 7.06 -3.05
CA VAL A 208 -20.34 6.46 -4.36
C VAL A 208 -20.01 7.50 -5.43
N ASN A 209 -20.63 8.67 -5.41
CA ASN A 209 -20.36 9.73 -6.39
C ASN A 209 -18.92 10.24 -6.30
N TYR A 210 -18.40 10.39 -5.07
CA TYR A 210 -17.03 10.85 -4.84
C TYR A 210 -16.00 9.78 -5.19
N LEU A 211 -16.30 8.54 -4.84
CA LEU A 211 -15.41 7.44 -5.18
C LEU A 211 -15.37 7.20 -6.69
N ALA A 212 -16.53 7.23 -7.35
CA ALA A 212 -16.64 7.02 -8.79
C ALA A 212 -15.91 8.07 -9.62
N SER A 213 -15.85 9.33 -9.18
CA SER A 213 -15.16 10.38 -9.95
C SER A 213 -13.67 10.10 -10.15
N GLY A 214 -12.97 9.65 -9.13
CA GLY A 214 -11.58 9.28 -9.26
C GLY A 214 -11.37 7.96 -10.00
N LEU A 215 -12.24 6.96 -9.75
CA LEU A 215 -12.16 5.68 -10.47
C LEU A 215 -12.44 5.82 -11.96
N HIS A 216 -13.32 6.75 -12.35
CA HIS A 216 -13.55 7.12 -13.74
C HIS A 216 -12.24 7.61 -14.39
N ASN A 217 -11.55 8.56 -13.75
CA ASN A 217 -10.27 9.08 -14.23
C ASN A 217 -9.20 7.98 -14.33
N ILE A 218 -9.06 7.15 -13.28
CA ILE A 218 -8.16 6.01 -13.29
C ILE A 218 -8.46 5.04 -14.43
N SER A 219 -9.74 4.76 -14.68
CA SER A 219 -10.16 3.88 -15.78
C SER A 219 -9.72 4.42 -17.14
N LEU A 220 -9.79 5.72 -17.34
CA LEU A 220 -9.39 6.36 -18.60
C LEU A 220 -7.86 6.49 -18.74
N MET A 221 -7.16 6.85 -17.66
CA MET A 221 -5.71 7.10 -17.69
C MET A 221 -4.88 5.82 -17.62
N TRP A 222 -5.27 4.88 -16.76
CA TRP A 222 -4.50 3.66 -16.54
C TRP A 222 -4.99 2.47 -17.38
N ARG A 223 -6.22 2.53 -17.88
CA ARG A 223 -6.84 1.46 -18.69
C ARG A 223 -6.69 0.07 -18.06
N PRO A 224 -7.04 -0.12 -16.77
CA PRO A 224 -6.96 -1.42 -16.16
C PRO A 224 -8.02 -2.37 -16.68
N ASP A 225 -7.73 -3.69 -16.66
CA ASP A 225 -8.72 -4.74 -16.90
C ASP A 225 -9.64 -4.89 -15.68
N ILE A 226 -9.05 -4.68 -14.49
CA ILE A 226 -9.76 -4.76 -13.20
C ILE A 226 -9.23 -3.70 -12.24
N ILE A 227 -10.13 -3.17 -11.42
CA ILE A 227 -9.80 -2.32 -10.26
C ILE A 227 -10.11 -3.11 -8.99
N VAL A 228 -9.13 -3.27 -8.13
CA VAL A 228 -9.28 -3.85 -6.79
C VAL A 228 -9.30 -2.74 -5.77
N ILE A 229 -10.38 -2.63 -5.00
CA ILE A 229 -10.52 -1.65 -3.92
C ILE A 229 -10.12 -2.31 -2.60
N GLY A 230 -9.13 -1.73 -1.93
CA GLY A 230 -8.67 -2.12 -0.59
C GLY A 230 -8.88 -1.01 0.45
N GLY A 231 -8.30 -1.20 1.62
CA GLY A 231 -8.39 -0.26 2.74
C GLY A 231 -9.68 -0.40 3.57
N SER A 232 -9.85 0.48 4.56
CA SER A 232 -10.98 0.37 5.50
C SER A 232 -12.33 0.57 4.84
N ILE A 233 -12.44 1.42 3.83
CA ILE A 233 -13.68 1.62 3.06
C ILE A 233 -14.15 0.31 2.40
N ALA A 234 -13.22 -0.50 1.89
CA ALA A 234 -13.56 -1.77 1.23
C ALA A 234 -14.26 -2.77 2.16
N LYS A 235 -14.08 -2.66 3.48
CA LYS A 235 -14.77 -3.50 4.49
C LYS A 235 -16.30 -3.31 4.49
N LYS A 236 -16.78 -2.21 3.90
CA LYS A 236 -18.21 -1.87 3.73
C LYS A 236 -18.69 -2.00 2.28
N SER A 237 -17.97 -2.77 1.46
CA SER A 237 -18.25 -2.89 0.02
C SER A 237 -19.66 -3.31 -0.32
N ASP A 238 -20.30 -4.16 0.49
CA ASP A 238 -21.68 -4.61 0.29
C ASP A 238 -22.67 -3.45 0.20
N LEU A 239 -22.34 -2.30 0.80
CA LEU A 239 -23.20 -1.11 0.81
C LEU A 239 -23.04 -0.24 -0.45
N PHE A 240 -21.96 -0.40 -1.22
CA PHE A 240 -21.67 0.52 -2.31
C PHE A 240 -21.20 -0.12 -3.62
N ILE A 241 -20.63 -1.32 -3.62
CA ILE A 241 -19.92 -1.88 -4.79
C ILE A 241 -20.81 -2.00 -6.04
N ILE A 242 -22.06 -2.47 -5.87
CA ILE A 242 -23.01 -2.63 -6.98
C ILE A 242 -23.35 -1.27 -7.59
N LYS A 243 -23.57 -0.26 -6.76
CA LYS A 243 -23.92 1.10 -7.21
C LYS A 243 -22.73 1.77 -7.89
N LEU A 244 -21.54 1.54 -7.36
CA LEU A 244 -20.29 2.01 -7.95
C LEU A 244 -20.09 1.41 -9.35
N GLN A 245 -20.27 0.10 -9.49
CA GLN A 245 -20.18 -0.59 -10.79
C GLN A 245 -21.20 -0.02 -11.78
N LYS A 246 -22.46 0.16 -11.35
CA LYS A 246 -23.51 0.75 -12.19
C LYS A 246 -23.09 2.14 -12.68
N LYS A 247 -22.60 2.99 -11.79
CA LYS A 247 -22.21 4.37 -12.12
C LYS A 247 -21.05 4.43 -13.12
N LEU A 248 -20.08 3.55 -12.99
CA LEU A 248 -18.98 3.45 -13.96
C LEU A 248 -19.44 2.84 -15.29
N ASN A 249 -20.40 1.92 -15.27
CA ASN A 249 -21.02 1.41 -16.49
C ASN A 249 -21.73 2.53 -17.29
N GLU A 250 -22.46 3.39 -16.59
CA GLU A 250 -23.16 4.53 -17.21
C GLU A 250 -22.19 5.53 -17.85
N SER A 251 -21.01 5.74 -17.25
CA SER A 251 -20.05 6.75 -17.71
C SER A 251 -18.99 6.23 -18.69
N LEU A 252 -18.66 4.94 -18.66
CA LEU A 252 -17.57 4.33 -19.45
C LEU A 252 -18.07 3.32 -20.50
N GLY A 253 -19.31 2.85 -20.38
CA GLY A 253 -19.87 1.84 -21.28
C GLY A 253 -19.07 0.54 -21.27
N GLU A 254 -18.80 0.01 -22.47
CA GLU A 254 -18.05 -1.24 -22.65
C GLU A 254 -16.55 -1.14 -22.30
N THR A 255 -16.03 0.09 -22.17
CA THR A 255 -14.61 0.32 -21.85
C THR A 255 -14.32 0.31 -20.34
N ARG A 256 -15.33 -0.01 -19.52
CA ARG A 256 -15.18 -0.07 -18.07
C ARG A 256 -14.33 -1.26 -17.62
N PRO A 257 -13.50 -1.10 -16.58
CA PRO A 257 -12.87 -2.24 -15.93
C PRO A 257 -13.87 -3.04 -15.09
N GLU A 258 -13.51 -4.28 -14.78
CA GLU A 258 -14.14 -4.97 -13.66
C GLU A 258 -13.80 -4.28 -12.34
N ILE A 259 -14.71 -4.32 -11.35
CA ILE A 259 -14.46 -3.77 -10.01
C ILE A 259 -14.69 -4.85 -8.98
N THR A 260 -13.75 -4.99 -8.08
CA THR A 260 -13.83 -5.91 -6.95
C THR A 260 -13.18 -5.31 -5.71
N THR A 261 -13.28 -6.00 -4.60
CA THR A 261 -12.57 -5.65 -3.37
C THR A 261 -11.47 -6.65 -3.07
N SER A 262 -10.47 -6.20 -2.33
CA SER A 262 -9.35 -7.02 -1.86
C SER A 262 -9.83 -8.34 -1.24
N ALA A 263 -9.18 -9.44 -1.61
CA ALA A 263 -9.45 -10.78 -1.06
C ALA A 263 -8.47 -11.17 0.05
N ILE A 264 -7.27 -10.60 0.05
CA ILE A 264 -6.19 -10.96 0.98
C ILE A 264 -6.35 -10.19 2.31
N GLY A 265 -7.02 -9.04 2.26
CA GLY A 265 -7.30 -8.25 3.46
C GLY A 265 -6.05 -7.55 4.00
N ASP A 266 -5.91 -7.59 5.32
CA ASP A 266 -4.87 -6.84 6.03
C ASP A 266 -3.43 -7.34 5.76
N ASP A 267 -3.24 -8.54 5.21
CA ASP A 267 -1.91 -9.13 4.95
C ASP A 267 -1.37 -8.82 3.54
N ASN A 268 -2.08 -8.01 2.75
CA ASN A 268 -1.70 -7.65 1.39
C ASN A 268 -0.25 -7.14 1.30
N GLY A 269 0.15 -6.22 2.17
CA GLY A 269 1.50 -5.65 2.19
C GLY A 269 2.56 -6.72 2.42
N LEU A 270 2.33 -7.65 3.37
CA LEU A 270 3.24 -8.74 3.69
C LEU A 270 3.38 -9.74 2.54
N VAL A 271 2.26 -10.19 1.98
CA VAL A 271 2.24 -11.11 0.83
C VAL A 271 2.95 -10.48 -0.38
N GLY A 272 2.62 -9.21 -0.67
CA GLY A 272 3.25 -8.46 -1.76
C GLY A 272 4.76 -8.28 -1.57
N GLY A 273 5.20 -8.06 -0.34
CA GLY A 273 6.62 -7.95 -0.01
C GLY A 273 7.39 -9.24 -0.32
N PHE A 274 6.84 -10.41 0.02
CA PHE A 274 7.47 -11.70 -0.37
C PHE A 274 7.50 -11.91 -1.88
N ILE A 275 6.44 -11.54 -2.59
CA ILE A 275 6.40 -11.62 -4.06
C ILE A 275 7.44 -10.68 -4.67
N ASN A 276 7.60 -9.47 -4.13
CA ASN A 276 8.59 -8.50 -4.56
C ASN A 276 10.02 -9.04 -4.40
N LEU A 277 10.34 -9.62 -3.23
CA LEU A 277 11.63 -10.28 -2.99
C LEU A 277 11.90 -11.42 -3.96
N LYS A 278 10.94 -12.31 -4.16
CA LYS A 278 11.06 -13.43 -5.10
C LYS A 278 11.35 -12.93 -6.52
N SER A 279 10.64 -11.90 -6.95
CA SER A 279 10.81 -11.30 -8.28
C SER A 279 12.19 -10.66 -8.46
N ALA A 280 12.71 -10.00 -7.42
CA ALA A 280 14.04 -9.38 -7.45
C ALA A 280 15.18 -10.42 -7.49
N LEU A 281 15.02 -11.58 -6.85
CA LEU A 281 16.01 -12.65 -6.88
C LEU A 281 16.10 -13.33 -8.24
N ILE A 282 14.96 -13.55 -8.91
CA ILE A 282 14.92 -14.15 -10.26
C ILE A 282 15.60 -13.23 -11.29
N ARG A 283 15.55 -11.90 -11.12
CA ARG A 283 16.24 -10.95 -12.02
C ARG A 283 17.76 -10.96 -11.91
N VAL A 284 18.31 -11.31 -10.74
CA VAL A 284 19.77 -11.35 -10.50
C VAL A 284 20.39 -12.64 -11.03
N SER A 285 19.60 -13.71 -11.22
CA SER A 285 20.04 -15.01 -11.71
C SER A 285 19.97 -15.16 -13.25
N LYS A 286 19.58 -14.13 -13.95
CA LYS A 286 19.60 -14.01 -15.42
C LYS A 286 20.63 -12.98 -15.86
#